data_ed4f2997e0818ea19d01cff1f00d4c03
#
_entry.id   ed4f2997e0818ea19d01cff1f00d4c03
#
_cell.length_a   1.000
_cell.length_b   1.000
_cell.length_c   1.000
_cell.angle_alpha   90.00
_cell.angle_beta   90.00
_cell.angle_gamma   90.00
#
_symmetry.space_group_name_H-M   'P 1'
#
loop_
_entity.id
_entity.type
_entity.pdbx_description
1 polymer ?
#
loop_
_entity_poly.entity_id
_entity_poly.type
_entity_poly.pdbx_seq_one_letter_code
_entity_poly.pdbx_strand_id
1 'polypeptide(L)'
;MAEEIKNTEATETPSGNFIHTFIEEDIAEGGRFEGKKVHTRFPPEPNGYLHIGHAKAICIDFGTAEKFGGICNLRMDDTNPTKEDVEYVDAIKEDIKWLGFDWDDRFYYASEYFDQMYDYAVELIKKGLAYVCELTPEQMRENRGDTQTPAKSPYRDRPIEESLDLFARMKAGEFEDGKMTLRAKIDLASGNFNMRDPVIYRINRLTHHRTGDKWCIYPMYDFAHPIEDAIEGITHSLCSLEFEAHRPLYDWVINNISAPSKPRQIEFARLGINNTVMSKRKLRELVEKNYVSGWDDPRMPTLCGLRRRGYTPKSIRSFTEQIGVSKVNSIVEYGFLEHCLRDDLNENAKRAMCVLHPIKLVITNYPECKVEEFEVENNPNRPEDGTRTVTFSRECFIEADDFMEEPIKKYQRLYPGNEVRLKSTYIVKCTGCKKDEDGNVVEVYAEYDPETRGGNTPDGRKVRGTIHWVDANNCADAEVRLYDNLFTVPDPDTGDRNFLDYLNPNSLEVLTGCKAEKNLETAVAPQSFQFMRIGYFCVDNKDSSPEHLVFNRSVSLKDGFKK
;
A
#
# COMPACT_ATOMS: atom_id res chain seq x y z
N MET A 1 -52.86 -23.08 -16.79
CA MET A 1 -52.61 -21.75 -16.23
C MET A 1 -51.25 -21.87 -15.52
N ALA A 2 -50.23 -21.40 -16.20
CA ALA A 2 -48.88 -21.35 -15.70
C ALA A 2 -48.59 -19.87 -15.35
N GLU A 3 -48.30 -19.61 -14.08
CA GLU A 3 -47.92 -18.30 -13.59
C GLU A 3 -46.45 -18.03 -13.99
N GLU A 4 -46.26 -16.97 -14.77
CA GLU A 4 -44.94 -16.38 -15.05
C GLU A 4 -44.37 -15.76 -13.79
N ILE A 5 -43.27 -16.31 -13.32
CA ILE A 5 -42.41 -15.69 -12.27
C ILE A 5 -41.56 -14.65 -12.99
N LYS A 6 -41.91 -13.37 -12.81
CA LYS A 6 -41.08 -12.24 -13.20
C LYS A 6 -39.82 -12.21 -12.32
N ASN A 7 -38.68 -12.56 -12.89
CA ASN A 7 -37.38 -12.21 -12.38
C ASN A 7 -37.22 -10.68 -12.42
N THR A 8 -37.31 -10.04 -11.27
CA THR A 8 -36.85 -8.67 -11.10
C THR A 8 -35.31 -8.74 -10.87
N GLU A 9 -34.56 -8.41 -11.91
CA GLU A 9 -33.15 -8.07 -11.76
C GLU A 9 -33.05 -6.88 -10.82
N ALA A 10 -32.55 -7.14 -9.60
CA ALA A 10 -32.10 -6.07 -8.71
C ALA A 10 -30.82 -5.49 -9.32
N THR A 11 -30.93 -4.37 -9.97
CA THR A 11 -29.79 -3.50 -10.25
C THR A 11 -29.26 -3.01 -8.93
N GLU A 12 -28.21 -3.64 -8.42
CA GLU A 12 -27.40 -3.09 -7.33
C GLU A 12 -26.77 -1.79 -7.84
N THR A 13 -27.38 -0.68 -7.47
CA THR A 13 -26.73 0.63 -7.52
C THR A 13 -25.49 0.54 -6.65
N PRO A 14 -24.28 0.92 -7.13
CA PRO A 14 -23.11 0.97 -6.27
C PRO A 14 -23.45 1.84 -5.06
N SER A 15 -23.20 1.36 -3.85
CA SER A 15 -23.43 2.11 -2.62
C SER A 15 -22.67 3.44 -2.74
N GLY A 16 -23.40 4.56 -2.84
CA GLY A 16 -22.81 5.87 -3.03
C GLY A 16 -21.83 6.18 -1.89
N ASN A 17 -20.67 6.74 -2.21
CA ASN A 17 -19.71 7.19 -1.22
C ASN A 17 -20.36 8.27 -0.33
N PHE A 18 -20.68 7.94 0.91
CA PHE A 18 -21.40 8.83 1.83
C PHE A 18 -20.65 10.15 2.08
N ILE A 19 -19.31 10.17 1.99
CA ILE A 19 -18.51 11.39 2.09
C ILE A 19 -18.88 12.34 0.94
N HIS A 20 -18.98 11.80 -0.26
CA HIS A 20 -19.36 12.59 -1.42
C HIS A 20 -20.79 13.18 -1.28
N THR A 21 -21.73 12.38 -0.75
CA THR A 21 -23.08 12.86 -0.47
C THR A 21 -23.07 14.04 0.51
N PHE A 22 -22.31 13.94 1.61
CA PHE A 22 -22.17 15.03 2.57
C PHE A 22 -21.51 16.27 1.97
N ILE A 23 -20.53 16.10 1.07
CA ILE A 23 -19.89 17.22 0.39
C ILE A 23 -20.86 17.88 -0.57
N GLU A 24 -21.64 17.09 -1.35
CA GLU A 24 -22.67 17.59 -2.27
C GLU A 24 -23.71 18.43 -1.53
N GLU A 25 -24.18 17.97 -0.35
CA GLU A 25 -25.08 18.73 0.52
C GLU A 25 -24.44 20.02 1.03
N ASP A 26 -23.18 19.98 1.46
CA ASP A 26 -22.48 21.11 2.06
C ASP A 26 -22.13 22.22 1.07
N ILE A 27 -21.89 21.90 -0.22
CA ILE A 27 -21.57 22.88 -1.27
C ILE A 27 -22.80 23.37 -2.05
N ALA A 28 -23.96 22.70 -1.87
CA ALA A 28 -25.22 23.10 -2.50
C ALA A 28 -25.70 24.47 -2.00
N GLU A 29 -26.70 25.04 -2.68
CA GLU A 29 -27.36 26.29 -2.26
C GLU A 29 -27.94 26.16 -0.85
N GLY A 30 -27.59 27.08 0.04
CA GLY A 30 -27.92 27.04 1.47
C GLY A 30 -27.06 26.09 2.31
N GLY A 31 -26.13 25.38 1.70
CA GLY A 31 -25.22 24.48 2.41
C GLY A 31 -24.11 25.20 3.17
N ARG A 32 -23.46 24.47 4.08
CA ARG A 32 -22.42 25.01 4.97
C ARG A 32 -21.24 25.67 4.23
N PHE A 33 -20.92 25.16 3.04
CA PHE A 33 -19.79 25.59 2.21
C PHE A 33 -20.25 26.05 0.82
N GLU A 34 -21.46 26.58 0.71
CA GLU A 34 -21.97 27.15 -0.53
C GLU A 34 -20.95 28.11 -1.18
N GLY A 35 -20.64 27.88 -2.45
CA GLY A 35 -19.72 28.70 -3.23
C GLY A 35 -18.24 28.54 -2.86
N LYS A 36 -17.90 27.68 -1.91
CA LYS A 36 -16.51 27.39 -1.55
C LYS A 36 -15.99 26.21 -2.35
N LYS A 37 -14.70 26.25 -2.69
CA LYS A 37 -13.98 25.15 -3.27
C LYS A 37 -13.79 24.05 -2.20
N VAL A 38 -14.02 22.79 -2.55
CA VAL A 38 -13.73 21.67 -1.65
C VAL A 38 -12.25 21.64 -1.35
N HIS A 39 -11.91 21.64 -0.07
CA HIS A 39 -10.53 21.67 0.40
C HIS A 39 -10.35 20.60 1.48
N THR A 40 -9.56 19.59 1.16
CA THR A 40 -9.20 18.48 2.05
C THR A 40 -7.71 18.55 2.42
N ARG A 41 -7.24 17.62 3.23
CA ARG A 41 -5.82 17.49 3.56
C ARG A 41 -5.48 16.05 3.95
N PHE A 42 -4.26 15.63 3.67
CA PHE A 42 -3.66 14.41 4.20
C PHE A 42 -2.58 14.79 5.21
N PRO A 43 -2.76 14.50 6.53
CA PRO A 43 -1.86 14.95 7.59
C PRO A 43 -1.07 13.79 8.22
N PRO A 44 -0.09 13.18 7.52
CA PRO A 44 0.68 12.08 8.11
C PRO A 44 1.65 12.58 9.19
N GLU A 45 1.83 11.78 10.26
CA GLU A 45 2.96 11.93 11.17
C GLU A 45 4.23 11.43 10.46
N PRO A 46 5.33 12.23 10.40
CA PRO A 46 6.59 11.83 9.74
C PRO A 46 7.44 10.91 10.65
N ASN A 47 6.87 9.79 11.09
CA ASN A 47 7.46 8.85 12.03
C ASN A 47 7.57 7.41 11.49
N GLY A 48 7.47 7.21 10.17
CA GLY A 48 7.59 5.92 9.49
C GLY A 48 7.11 5.96 8.05
N TYR A 49 7.42 4.91 7.32
CA TYR A 49 6.97 4.73 5.94
C TYR A 49 5.47 4.51 5.83
N LEU A 50 4.87 4.97 4.75
CA LEU A 50 3.46 4.74 4.45
C LEU A 50 3.21 3.27 4.06
N HIS A 51 2.02 2.78 4.36
CA HIS A 51 1.57 1.43 4.00
C HIS A 51 0.21 1.48 3.27
N ILE A 52 -0.26 0.35 2.79
CA ILE A 52 -1.51 0.24 2.01
C ILE A 52 -2.73 0.88 2.72
N GLY A 53 -2.77 0.90 4.05
CA GLY A 53 -3.81 1.60 4.81
C GLY A 53 -3.78 3.12 4.61
N HIS A 54 -2.58 3.71 4.52
CA HIS A 54 -2.42 5.13 4.20
C HIS A 54 -2.77 5.41 2.74
N ALA A 55 -2.51 4.47 1.80
CA ALA A 55 -2.93 4.63 0.42
C ALA A 55 -4.45 4.83 0.29
N LYS A 56 -5.25 4.10 1.11
CA LYS A 56 -6.70 4.32 1.16
C LYS A 56 -7.06 5.75 1.60
N ALA A 57 -6.41 6.26 2.65
CA ALA A 57 -6.65 7.62 3.14
C ALA A 57 -6.23 8.66 2.07
N ILE A 58 -5.04 8.50 1.46
CA ILE A 58 -4.57 9.37 0.38
C ILE A 58 -5.57 9.39 -0.78
N CYS A 59 -6.06 8.22 -1.23
CA CYS A 59 -7.05 8.14 -2.30
C CYS A 59 -8.39 8.79 -1.92
N ILE A 60 -8.78 8.74 -0.63
CA ILE A 60 -9.98 9.42 -0.15
C ILE A 60 -9.76 10.93 -0.11
N ASP A 61 -8.67 11.41 0.50
CA ASP A 61 -8.40 12.84 0.68
C ASP A 61 -8.15 13.55 -0.65
N PHE A 62 -7.16 13.09 -1.42
CA PHE A 62 -6.82 13.66 -2.73
C PHE A 62 -7.88 13.36 -3.79
N GLY A 63 -8.36 12.10 -3.87
CA GLY A 63 -9.36 11.70 -4.85
C GLY A 63 -10.71 12.41 -4.67
N THR A 64 -11.10 12.70 -3.42
CA THR A 64 -12.29 13.51 -3.15
C THR A 64 -12.08 14.95 -3.64
N ALA A 65 -10.93 15.55 -3.36
CA ALA A 65 -10.60 16.87 -3.88
C ALA A 65 -10.63 16.89 -5.42
N GLU A 66 -9.98 15.95 -6.09
CA GLU A 66 -9.99 15.82 -7.55
C GLU A 66 -11.42 15.72 -8.11
N LYS A 67 -12.27 14.86 -7.51
CA LYS A 67 -13.65 14.64 -7.97
C LYS A 67 -14.49 15.91 -7.96
N PHE A 68 -14.31 16.76 -6.95
CA PHE A 68 -15.06 18.01 -6.79
C PHE A 68 -14.34 19.25 -7.38
N GLY A 69 -13.28 19.05 -8.16
CA GLY A 69 -12.46 20.16 -8.68
C GLY A 69 -11.84 21.01 -7.57
N GLY A 70 -11.66 20.39 -6.42
CA GLY A 70 -11.13 20.95 -5.19
C GLY A 70 -9.60 20.99 -5.14
N ILE A 71 -9.07 21.08 -3.92
CA ILE A 71 -7.64 21.03 -3.63
C ILE A 71 -7.40 20.18 -2.38
N CYS A 72 -6.20 19.58 -2.29
CA CYS A 72 -5.78 18.84 -1.11
C CYS A 72 -4.41 19.32 -0.64
N ASN A 73 -4.26 19.55 0.67
CA ASN A 73 -2.99 19.90 1.28
C ASN A 73 -2.24 18.65 1.74
N LEU A 74 -0.92 18.69 1.70
CA LEU A 74 -0.06 17.77 2.45
C LEU A 74 0.48 18.50 3.68
N ARG A 75 0.07 18.07 4.88
CA ARG A 75 0.54 18.64 6.14
C ARG A 75 1.25 17.58 6.96
N MET A 76 2.52 17.79 7.29
CA MET A 76 3.23 16.94 8.25
C MET A 76 2.75 17.28 9.66
N ASP A 77 2.13 16.31 10.34
CA ASP A 77 1.78 16.44 11.76
C ASP A 77 3.03 16.19 12.60
N ASP A 78 3.80 17.26 12.78
CA ASP A 78 5.01 17.31 13.57
C ASP A 78 4.79 17.96 14.95
N THR A 79 3.61 17.79 15.53
CA THR A 79 3.28 18.32 16.85
C THR A 79 3.99 17.61 18.00
N ASN A 80 4.50 16.41 17.78
CA ASN A 80 5.19 15.61 18.80
C ASN A 80 6.71 15.54 18.53
N PRO A 81 7.58 16.15 19.36
CA PRO A 81 9.02 16.26 19.11
C PRO A 81 9.78 14.93 19.15
N THR A 82 9.13 13.81 19.50
CA THR A 82 9.86 12.62 19.94
C THR A 82 10.37 11.67 18.85
N LYS A 83 10.00 11.81 17.55
CA LYS A 83 10.21 10.71 16.58
C LYS A 83 10.23 11.11 15.10
N GLU A 84 10.68 12.29 14.75
CA GLU A 84 10.57 12.75 13.37
C GLU A 84 11.91 12.71 12.66
N ASP A 85 11.93 12.14 11.44
CA ASP A 85 13.11 12.05 10.59
C ASP A 85 12.80 12.60 9.18
N VAL A 86 13.73 13.35 8.62
CA VAL A 86 13.66 13.90 7.26
C VAL A 86 13.46 12.79 6.22
N GLU A 87 14.04 11.61 6.46
CA GLU A 87 13.88 10.42 5.62
C GLU A 87 12.40 10.07 5.40
N TYR A 88 11.60 10.11 6.48
CA TYR A 88 10.17 9.79 6.38
C TYR A 88 9.37 10.85 5.63
N VAL A 89 9.73 12.13 5.79
CA VAL A 89 9.10 13.22 5.02
C VAL A 89 9.28 13.03 3.53
N ASP A 90 10.51 12.72 3.11
CA ASP A 90 10.82 12.52 1.69
C ASP A 90 10.15 11.26 1.13
N ALA A 91 10.14 10.17 1.89
CA ALA A 91 9.44 8.94 1.52
C ALA A 91 7.93 9.15 1.37
N ILE A 92 7.30 9.91 2.28
CA ILE A 92 5.87 10.26 2.21
C ILE A 92 5.56 11.04 0.93
N LYS A 93 6.37 12.05 0.60
CA LYS A 93 6.22 12.85 -0.63
C LYS A 93 6.36 11.99 -1.87
N GLU A 94 7.36 11.10 -1.90
CA GLU A 94 7.59 10.18 -3.02
C GLU A 94 6.39 9.25 -3.21
N ASP A 95 5.88 8.65 -2.13
CA ASP A 95 4.76 7.71 -2.20
C ASP A 95 3.47 8.37 -2.70
N ILE A 96 3.15 9.60 -2.26
CA ILE A 96 1.97 10.34 -2.73
C ILE A 96 2.09 10.66 -4.23
N LYS A 97 3.27 11.15 -4.66
CA LYS A 97 3.53 11.42 -6.08
C LYS A 97 3.51 10.15 -6.93
N TRP A 98 4.05 9.06 -6.41
CA TRP A 98 3.97 7.76 -7.08
C TRP A 98 2.52 7.30 -7.27
N LEU A 99 1.64 7.53 -6.30
CA LEU A 99 0.21 7.23 -6.44
C LEU A 99 -0.49 8.12 -7.48
N GLY A 100 0.19 9.13 -8.02
CA GLY A 100 -0.32 10.04 -9.05
C GLY A 100 -1.04 11.26 -8.48
N PHE A 101 -0.81 11.61 -7.21
CA PHE A 101 -1.35 12.80 -6.57
C PHE A 101 -0.29 13.88 -6.38
N ASP A 102 -0.72 15.13 -6.36
CA ASP A 102 0.14 16.27 -6.08
C ASP A 102 -0.58 17.28 -5.19
N TRP A 103 0.18 17.94 -4.34
CA TRP A 103 -0.28 19.02 -3.46
C TRP A 103 0.16 20.42 -3.98
N ASP A 104 0.86 20.51 -5.10
CA ASP A 104 1.49 21.71 -5.65
C ASP A 104 2.39 22.42 -4.61
N ASP A 105 2.06 23.68 -4.25
CA ASP A 105 2.76 24.48 -3.24
C ASP A 105 2.14 24.36 -1.82
N ARG A 106 1.08 23.55 -1.67
CA ARG A 106 0.32 23.39 -0.41
C ARG A 106 0.94 22.32 0.49
N PHE A 107 2.18 22.54 0.85
CA PHE A 107 2.94 21.70 1.78
C PHE A 107 3.21 22.46 3.08
N TYR A 108 2.74 21.92 4.20
CA TYR A 108 2.76 22.57 5.51
C TYR A 108 3.33 21.65 6.58
N TYR A 109 3.77 22.26 7.68
CA TYR A 109 4.08 21.58 8.93
C TYR A 109 3.21 22.12 10.06
N ALA A 110 2.70 21.26 10.92
CA ALA A 110 1.93 21.65 12.09
C ALA A 110 2.71 22.60 13.01
N SER A 111 4.02 22.40 13.14
CA SER A 111 4.91 23.25 13.94
C SER A 111 4.98 24.72 13.48
N GLU A 112 4.57 25.04 12.25
CA GLU A 112 4.49 26.41 11.74
C GLU A 112 3.38 27.23 12.43
N TYR A 113 2.41 26.55 13.03
CA TYR A 113 1.25 27.16 13.69
C TYR A 113 1.37 27.23 15.22
N PHE A 114 2.49 26.83 15.83
CA PHE A 114 2.65 26.78 17.28
C PHE A 114 2.41 28.13 17.97
N ASP A 115 2.84 29.23 17.36
CA ASP A 115 2.59 30.57 17.92
C ASP A 115 1.08 30.89 17.94
N GLN A 116 0.35 30.60 16.85
CA GLN A 116 -1.10 30.80 16.76
C GLN A 116 -1.87 29.87 17.72
N MET A 117 -1.45 28.59 17.82
CA MET A 117 -2.04 27.64 18.76
C MET A 117 -1.87 28.11 20.20
N TYR A 118 -0.72 28.67 20.56
CA TYR A 118 -0.47 29.26 21.84
C TYR A 118 -1.43 30.44 22.11
N ASP A 119 -1.59 31.33 21.14
CA ASP A 119 -2.50 32.50 21.26
C ASP A 119 -3.96 32.06 21.43
N TYR A 120 -4.43 31.03 20.71
CA TYR A 120 -5.75 30.45 20.90
C TYR A 120 -5.92 29.77 22.27
N ALA A 121 -4.87 29.13 22.80
CA ALA A 121 -4.91 28.60 24.16
C ALA A 121 -5.05 29.72 25.21
N VAL A 122 -4.32 30.83 25.04
CA VAL A 122 -4.46 32.04 25.86
C VAL A 122 -5.87 32.65 25.75
N GLU A 123 -6.45 32.65 24.53
CA GLU A 123 -7.84 33.09 24.32
C GLU A 123 -8.83 32.25 25.13
N LEU A 124 -8.69 30.90 25.10
CA LEU A 124 -9.53 30.00 25.89
C LEU A 124 -9.41 30.27 27.41
N ILE A 125 -8.19 30.50 27.91
CA ILE A 125 -7.99 30.84 29.34
C ILE A 125 -8.71 32.15 29.67
N LYS A 126 -8.55 33.20 28.84
CA LYS A 126 -9.22 34.50 29.03
C LYS A 126 -10.73 34.39 29.03
N LYS A 127 -11.30 33.48 28.28
CA LYS A 127 -12.73 33.16 28.24
C LYS A 127 -13.19 32.29 29.43
N GLY A 128 -12.28 31.85 30.31
CA GLY A 128 -12.58 30.92 31.39
C GLY A 128 -12.90 29.49 30.90
N LEU A 129 -12.49 29.16 29.69
CA LEU A 129 -12.71 27.86 29.02
C LEU A 129 -11.49 26.93 29.05
N ALA A 130 -10.40 27.37 29.70
CA ALA A 130 -9.23 26.53 29.97
C ALA A 130 -8.59 26.95 31.31
N TYR A 131 -7.90 26.01 31.93
CA TYR A 131 -7.21 26.20 33.19
C TYR A 131 -5.95 25.35 33.29
N VAL A 132 -4.93 25.82 34.04
CA VAL A 132 -3.73 25.07 34.36
C VAL A 132 -4.00 24.09 35.49
N CYS A 133 -3.63 22.83 35.27
CA CYS A 133 -3.81 21.70 36.17
C CYS A 133 -2.45 21.14 36.60
N GLU A 134 -2.25 20.91 37.91
CA GLU A 134 -1.01 20.37 38.48
C GLU A 134 -1.10 18.87 38.83
N LEU A 135 -2.17 18.19 38.41
CA LEU A 135 -2.26 16.73 38.57
C LEU A 135 -1.21 16.03 37.72
N THR A 136 -0.50 15.10 38.35
CA THR A 136 0.38 14.19 37.63
C THR A 136 -0.42 13.22 36.72
N PRO A 137 0.20 12.56 35.71
CA PRO A 137 -0.49 11.57 34.89
C PRO A 137 -1.16 10.45 35.69
N GLU A 138 -0.56 10.02 36.82
CA GLU A 138 -1.12 9.03 37.74
C GLU A 138 -2.38 9.58 38.44
N GLN A 139 -2.29 10.78 39.02
CA GLN A 139 -3.42 11.43 39.64
C GLN A 139 -4.55 11.74 38.65
N MET A 140 -4.24 12.09 37.41
CA MET A 140 -5.25 12.26 36.37
C MET A 140 -6.01 10.96 36.08
N ARG A 141 -5.30 9.82 36.02
CA ARG A 141 -5.92 8.50 35.85
C ARG A 141 -6.84 8.13 37.00
N GLU A 142 -6.40 8.38 38.26
CA GLU A 142 -7.20 8.13 39.46
C GLU A 142 -8.46 9.02 39.49
N ASN A 143 -8.35 10.27 39.04
CA ASN A 143 -9.43 11.25 39.02
C ASN A 143 -10.30 11.24 37.74
N ARG A 144 -10.04 10.32 36.81
CA ARG A 144 -10.76 10.26 35.51
C ARG A 144 -12.26 9.95 35.66
N GLY A 145 -12.63 9.30 36.77
CA GLY A 145 -13.97 8.77 36.93
C GLY A 145 -14.25 7.57 36.01
N ASP A 146 -15.49 7.11 36.01
CA ASP A 146 -15.98 6.00 35.18
C ASP A 146 -17.33 6.38 34.53
N THR A 147 -18.06 5.42 33.99
CA THR A 147 -19.35 5.64 33.32
C THR A 147 -20.45 6.18 34.28
N GLN A 148 -20.29 5.97 35.59
CA GLN A 148 -21.25 6.35 36.62
C GLN A 148 -20.74 7.53 37.50
N THR A 149 -19.43 7.69 37.59
CA THR A 149 -18.75 8.65 38.44
C THR A 149 -18.10 9.76 37.63
N PRO A 150 -18.45 11.03 37.82
CA PRO A 150 -17.78 12.16 37.18
C PRO A 150 -16.28 12.21 37.47
N ALA A 151 -15.51 12.76 36.52
CA ALA A 151 -14.11 13.09 36.77
C ALA A 151 -13.97 14.16 37.85
N LYS A 152 -12.81 14.22 38.49
CA LYS A 152 -12.48 15.25 39.49
C LYS A 152 -11.31 16.09 38.99
N SER A 153 -11.41 17.42 39.20
CA SER A 153 -10.31 18.33 38.90
C SER A 153 -10.28 19.45 39.94
N PRO A 154 -9.38 19.35 40.94
CA PRO A 154 -9.31 20.33 42.02
C PRO A 154 -8.87 21.72 41.54
N TYR A 155 -8.25 21.82 40.36
CA TYR A 155 -7.76 23.09 39.80
C TYR A 155 -8.71 23.74 38.81
N ARG A 156 -9.92 23.17 38.63
CA ARG A 156 -10.89 23.60 37.59
C ARG A 156 -11.37 25.04 37.77
N ASP A 157 -11.45 25.49 39.02
CA ASP A 157 -11.94 26.81 39.38
C ASP A 157 -10.80 27.79 39.72
N ARG A 158 -9.58 27.51 39.28
CA ARG A 158 -8.43 28.41 39.39
C ARG A 158 -8.73 29.73 38.69
N PRO A 159 -8.38 30.89 39.33
CA PRO A 159 -8.55 32.20 38.72
C PRO A 159 -7.91 32.29 37.33
N ILE A 160 -8.53 33.07 36.44
CA ILE A 160 -8.06 33.26 35.06
C ILE A 160 -6.65 33.84 35.06
N GLU A 161 -6.37 34.85 35.89
CA GLU A 161 -5.09 35.51 35.98
C GLU A 161 -3.97 34.54 36.42
N GLU A 162 -4.27 33.64 37.36
CA GLU A 162 -3.33 32.62 37.83
C GLU A 162 -3.05 31.61 36.74
N SER A 163 -4.08 31.16 35.99
CA SER A 163 -3.90 30.24 34.84
C SER A 163 -3.10 30.89 33.73
N LEU A 164 -3.27 32.19 33.46
CA LEU A 164 -2.48 32.93 32.47
C LEU A 164 -1.01 33.03 32.89
N ASP A 165 -0.74 33.38 34.16
CA ASP A 165 0.62 33.44 34.70
C ASP A 165 1.32 32.07 34.60
N LEU A 166 0.66 31.02 35.10
CA LEU A 166 1.22 29.68 35.09
C LEU A 166 1.46 29.16 33.66
N PHE A 167 0.55 29.44 32.72
CA PHE A 167 0.74 29.00 31.32
C PHE A 167 1.89 29.75 30.64
N ALA A 168 2.07 31.04 30.92
CA ALA A 168 3.23 31.77 30.45
C ALA A 168 4.55 31.22 31.03
N ARG A 169 4.56 30.87 32.32
CA ARG A 169 5.72 30.26 32.99
C ARG A 169 6.00 28.82 32.50
N MET A 170 4.93 28.05 32.13
CA MET A 170 5.11 26.77 31.44
C MET A 170 5.87 26.97 30.10
N LYS A 171 5.47 27.99 29.30
CA LYS A 171 6.18 28.35 28.06
C LYS A 171 7.62 28.79 28.30
N ALA A 172 7.87 29.52 29.41
CA ALA A 172 9.19 29.96 29.82
C ALA A 172 10.12 28.81 30.30
N GLY A 173 9.59 27.59 30.45
CA GLY A 173 10.37 26.43 30.87
C GLY A 173 10.64 26.37 32.38
N GLU A 174 9.87 27.02 33.21
CA GLU A 174 10.07 27.03 34.67
C GLU A 174 9.73 25.67 35.33
N PHE A 175 8.92 24.84 34.66
CA PHE A 175 8.42 23.57 35.22
C PHE A 175 8.97 22.35 34.47
N GLU A 176 9.12 21.26 35.18
CA GLU A 176 9.55 19.99 34.61
C GLU A 176 8.41 19.25 33.88
N ASP A 177 8.78 18.28 33.04
CA ASP A 177 7.85 17.41 32.35
C ASP A 177 6.87 16.74 33.32
N GLY A 178 5.59 16.68 32.93
CA GLY A 178 4.53 16.05 33.73
C GLY A 178 4.07 16.82 34.97
N LYS A 179 4.64 17.99 35.28
CA LYS A 179 4.25 18.79 36.44
C LYS A 179 2.98 19.58 36.25
N MET A 180 2.77 20.08 35.05
CA MET A 180 1.60 20.89 34.70
C MET A 180 1.09 20.56 33.29
N THR A 181 -0.22 20.76 33.12
CA THR A 181 -0.90 20.68 31.84
C THR A 181 -1.91 21.79 31.73
N LEU A 182 -2.22 22.23 30.50
CA LEU A 182 -3.41 23.06 30.26
C LEU A 182 -4.57 22.14 29.89
N ARG A 183 -5.72 22.29 30.54
CA ARG A 183 -6.93 21.53 30.31
C ARG A 183 -8.06 22.43 29.81
N ALA A 184 -8.83 21.95 28.84
CA ALA A 184 -10.09 22.57 28.46
C ALA A 184 -11.12 22.41 29.59
N LYS A 185 -11.96 23.42 29.81
CA LYS A 185 -13.03 23.41 30.80
C LYS A 185 -14.36 23.14 30.11
N ILE A 186 -14.78 21.88 30.08
CA ILE A 186 -15.96 21.41 29.33
C ILE A 186 -16.99 20.80 30.30
N ASP A 187 -16.96 19.47 30.49
CA ASP A 187 -17.93 18.75 31.31
C ASP A 187 -17.31 17.49 31.95
N LEU A 188 -17.09 17.55 33.26
CA LEU A 188 -16.51 16.43 34.03
C LEU A 188 -17.43 15.20 34.09
N ALA A 189 -18.74 15.35 33.82
CA ALA A 189 -19.74 14.28 33.86
C ALA A 189 -20.08 13.72 32.48
N SER A 190 -19.45 14.20 31.40
CA SER A 190 -19.73 13.75 30.05
C SER A 190 -19.60 12.22 29.91
N GLY A 191 -20.51 11.60 29.18
CA GLY A 191 -20.39 10.19 28.79
C GLY A 191 -19.21 9.92 27.84
N ASN A 192 -18.78 10.94 27.10
CA ASN A 192 -17.59 10.91 26.27
C ASN A 192 -16.36 11.36 27.07
N PHE A 193 -15.43 10.45 27.31
CA PHE A 193 -14.21 10.72 28.08
C PHE A 193 -13.35 11.84 27.47
N ASN A 194 -13.38 12.02 26.14
CA ASN A 194 -12.64 13.10 25.45
C ASN A 194 -13.21 14.50 25.78
N MET A 195 -14.41 14.58 26.36
CA MET A 195 -15.05 15.84 26.78
C MET A 195 -14.90 16.14 28.28
N ARG A 196 -14.25 15.22 29.05
CA ARG A 196 -14.05 15.40 30.51
C ARG A 196 -12.83 16.24 30.81
N ASP A 197 -12.91 17.52 30.49
CA ASP A 197 -11.82 18.48 30.66
C ASP A 197 -10.49 17.94 30.16
N PRO A 198 -10.36 17.67 28.84
CA PRO A 198 -9.16 17.05 28.25
C PRO A 198 -7.93 17.95 28.36
N VAL A 199 -6.75 17.31 28.38
CA VAL A 199 -5.48 18.03 28.26
C VAL A 199 -5.35 18.57 26.84
N ILE A 200 -5.05 19.86 26.71
CA ILE A 200 -4.83 20.52 25.40
C ILE A 200 -3.38 20.98 25.20
N TYR A 201 -2.60 21.15 26.29
CA TYR A 201 -1.14 21.37 26.25
C TYR A 201 -0.43 20.57 27.34
N ARG A 202 0.76 20.11 27.03
CA ARG A 202 1.68 19.43 27.95
C ARG A 202 3.08 20.03 27.88
N ILE A 203 3.86 19.87 28.98
CA ILE A 203 5.29 20.16 28.98
C ILE A 203 6.04 18.96 28.42
N ASN A 204 6.96 19.22 27.50
CA ASN A 204 7.89 18.26 26.95
C ASN A 204 9.18 18.98 26.52
N ARG A 205 10.31 18.68 27.14
CA ARG A 205 11.57 19.41 26.95
C ARG A 205 12.48 18.78 25.87
N LEU A 206 11.90 17.94 25.02
CA LEU A 206 12.66 17.40 23.90
C LEU A 206 12.86 18.44 22.81
N THR A 207 14.05 18.47 22.23
CA THR A 207 14.38 19.30 21.07
C THR A 207 13.52 18.89 19.87
N HIS A 208 12.79 19.84 19.28
CA HIS A 208 11.96 19.61 18.11
C HIS A 208 12.79 19.74 16.82
N HIS A 209 12.62 18.83 15.86
CA HIS A 209 13.45 18.74 14.65
C HIS A 209 13.44 20.02 13.80
N ARG A 210 12.36 20.82 13.82
CA ARG A 210 12.28 22.09 13.07
C ARG A 210 12.42 23.34 13.93
N THR A 211 11.78 23.37 15.10
CA THR A 211 11.76 24.56 15.95
C THR A 211 12.88 24.59 17.00
N GLY A 212 13.67 23.50 17.09
CA GLY A 212 14.73 23.38 18.07
C GLY A 212 14.19 23.45 19.49
N ASP A 213 14.85 24.24 20.34
CA ASP A 213 14.48 24.42 21.75
C ASP A 213 13.59 25.67 21.99
N LYS A 214 12.99 26.22 20.93
CA LYS A 214 12.08 27.38 21.04
C LYS A 214 10.88 27.07 21.92
N TRP A 215 10.40 25.83 21.91
CA TRP A 215 9.23 25.37 22.64
C TRP A 215 9.59 24.27 23.64
N CYS A 216 8.98 24.32 24.80
CA CYS A 216 9.00 23.27 25.82
C CYS A 216 7.57 22.87 26.26
N ILE A 217 6.56 23.46 25.64
CA ILE A 217 5.16 23.06 25.75
C ILE A 217 4.63 22.75 24.35
N TYR A 218 3.83 21.71 24.24
CA TYR A 218 3.31 21.25 22.96
C TYR A 218 1.80 21.00 23.04
N PRO A 219 1.05 21.38 22.00
CA PRO A 219 -0.37 21.11 21.93
C PRO A 219 -0.62 19.60 21.84
N MET A 220 -1.74 19.15 22.37
CA MET A 220 -2.25 17.80 22.10
C MET A 220 -2.92 17.77 20.74
N TYR A 221 -2.92 16.62 20.09
CA TYR A 221 -3.52 16.40 18.78
C TYR A 221 -4.94 16.98 18.65
N ASP A 222 -5.82 16.70 19.63
CA ASP A 222 -7.21 17.15 19.59
C ASP A 222 -7.39 18.68 19.67
N PHE A 223 -6.36 19.40 20.09
CA PHE A 223 -6.34 20.86 20.09
C PHE A 223 -5.66 21.42 18.84
N ALA A 224 -4.55 20.83 18.42
CA ALA A 224 -3.76 21.29 17.25
C ALA A 224 -4.54 21.11 15.94
N HIS A 225 -5.02 19.91 15.71
CA HIS A 225 -5.62 19.48 14.45
C HIS A 225 -6.81 20.35 13.96
N PRO A 226 -7.84 20.67 14.78
CA PRO A 226 -8.89 21.58 14.36
C PRO A 226 -8.38 22.99 14.04
N ILE A 227 -7.36 23.48 14.74
CA ILE A 227 -6.77 24.80 14.53
C ILE A 227 -6.05 24.87 13.20
N GLU A 228 -5.24 23.86 12.90
CA GLU A 228 -4.52 23.72 11.63
C GLU A 228 -5.50 23.69 10.45
N ASP A 229 -6.54 22.86 10.54
CA ASP A 229 -7.58 22.77 9.52
C ASP A 229 -8.26 24.12 9.29
N ALA A 230 -8.52 24.86 10.37
CA ALA A 230 -9.14 26.18 10.29
C ALA A 230 -8.22 27.23 9.67
N ILE A 231 -6.93 27.24 10.01
CA ILE A 231 -5.93 28.18 9.46
C ILE A 231 -5.72 27.92 7.97
N GLU A 232 -5.63 26.67 7.57
CA GLU A 232 -5.44 26.27 6.17
C GLU A 232 -6.71 26.42 5.32
N GLY A 233 -7.87 26.73 5.94
CA GLY A 233 -9.14 26.88 5.22
C GLY A 233 -9.72 25.57 4.73
N ILE A 234 -9.39 24.45 5.36
CA ILE A 234 -9.97 23.14 5.07
C ILE A 234 -11.50 23.22 5.20
N THR A 235 -12.22 22.68 4.24
CA THR A 235 -13.68 22.56 4.32
C THR A 235 -14.08 21.22 4.94
N HIS A 236 -13.50 20.13 4.46
CA HIS A 236 -13.84 18.79 4.89
C HIS A 236 -12.59 18.08 5.42
N SER A 237 -12.59 17.89 6.74
CA SER A 237 -11.55 17.21 7.50
C SER A 237 -11.85 15.72 7.53
N LEU A 238 -11.30 14.95 6.57
CA LEU A 238 -11.54 13.52 6.46
C LEU A 238 -10.54 12.76 7.33
N CYS A 239 -11.01 11.83 8.17
CA CYS A 239 -10.16 11.08 9.09
C CYS A 239 -10.69 9.67 9.35
N SER A 240 -9.90 8.84 10.05
CA SER A 240 -10.32 7.48 10.36
C SER A 240 -11.35 7.43 11.49
N LEU A 241 -12.15 6.35 11.52
CA LEU A 241 -13.27 6.17 12.45
C LEU A 241 -12.86 6.17 13.93
N GLU A 242 -11.59 5.97 14.24
CA GLU A 242 -11.07 6.07 15.61
C GLU A 242 -11.23 7.47 16.20
N PHE A 243 -11.35 8.49 15.36
CA PHE A 243 -11.56 9.88 15.77
C PHE A 243 -13.04 10.29 15.90
N GLU A 244 -13.99 9.37 15.70
CA GLU A 244 -15.42 9.69 15.83
C GLU A 244 -15.77 10.20 17.25
N ALA A 245 -15.21 9.57 18.30
CA ALA A 245 -15.38 10.01 19.67
C ALA A 245 -14.65 11.34 19.99
N HIS A 246 -13.71 11.75 19.14
CA HIS A 246 -12.95 13.01 19.27
C HIS A 246 -13.64 14.18 18.57
N ARG A 247 -14.52 13.95 17.59
CA ARG A 247 -15.22 15.02 16.85
C ARG A 247 -15.94 16.03 17.74
N PRO A 248 -16.63 15.67 18.85
CA PRO A 248 -17.21 16.68 19.73
C PRO A 248 -16.18 17.66 20.31
N LEU A 249 -14.96 17.20 20.58
CA LEU A 249 -13.87 18.07 21.04
C LEU A 249 -13.34 18.95 19.91
N TYR A 250 -13.19 18.40 18.71
CA TYR A 250 -12.85 19.15 17.50
C TYR A 250 -13.82 20.34 17.30
N ASP A 251 -15.12 20.04 17.29
CA ASP A 251 -16.16 21.06 17.13
C ASP A 251 -16.16 22.07 18.29
N TRP A 252 -15.91 21.61 19.53
CA TRP A 252 -15.81 22.47 20.67
C TRP A 252 -14.66 23.48 20.53
N VAL A 253 -13.47 23.04 20.13
CA VAL A 253 -12.31 23.90 19.91
C VAL A 253 -12.64 24.98 18.89
N ILE A 254 -13.10 24.60 17.70
CA ILE A 254 -13.42 25.54 16.60
C ILE A 254 -14.50 26.54 16.95
N ASN A 255 -15.47 26.17 17.80
CA ASN A 255 -16.55 27.05 18.18
C ASN A 255 -16.18 28.00 19.30
N ASN A 256 -15.09 27.75 20.04
CA ASN A 256 -14.70 28.56 21.19
C ASN A 256 -13.46 29.44 20.98
N ILE A 257 -12.78 29.31 19.84
CA ILE A 257 -11.66 30.18 19.44
C ILE A 257 -12.06 31.10 18.28
N SER A 258 -11.27 32.15 18.06
CA SER A 258 -11.44 33.08 16.93
C SER A 258 -10.84 32.55 15.65
N ALA A 259 -11.17 31.29 15.31
CA ALA A 259 -10.65 30.62 14.13
C ALA A 259 -11.11 31.24 12.80
N PRO A 260 -10.27 31.32 11.76
CA PRO A 260 -10.61 31.97 10.48
C PRO A 260 -11.63 31.18 9.66
N SER A 261 -11.80 29.90 9.91
CA SER A 261 -12.77 29.04 9.23
C SER A 261 -13.36 27.99 10.20
N LYS A 262 -14.41 27.31 9.76
CA LYS A 262 -15.07 26.23 10.53
C LYS A 262 -15.15 24.96 9.70
N PRO A 263 -14.10 24.13 9.67
CA PRO A 263 -14.09 22.85 8.96
C PRO A 263 -15.18 21.89 9.45
N ARG A 264 -15.51 20.89 8.64
CA ARG A 264 -16.38 19.77 9.03
C ARG A 264 -15.57 18.48 9.07
N GLN A 265 -15.48 17.85 10.25
CA GLN A 265 -14.85 16.53 10.38
C GLN A 265 -15.82 15.44 9.95
N ILE A 266 -15.32 14.48 9.14
CA ILE A 266 -16.07 13.31 8.65
C ILE A 266 -15.16 12.09 8.78
N GLU A 267 -15.65 11.02 9.41
CA GLU A 267 -14.87 9.83 9.69
C GLU A 267 -15.25 8.69 8.74
N PHE A 268 -14.23 7.90 8.36
CA PHE A 268 -14.38 6.69 7.54
C PHE A 268 -13.62 5.50 8.14
N ALA A 269 -14.06 4.28 7.83
CA ALA A 269 -13.44 3.04 8.31
C ALA A 269 -12.02 2.86 7.76
N ARG A 270 -11.11 2.47 8.65
CA ARG A 270 -9.75 2.10 8.26
C ARG A 270 -9.74 0.87 7.36
N LEU A 271 -8.68 0.71 6.58
CA LEU A 271 -8.42 -0.54 5.87
C LEU A 271 -7.87 -1.57 6.84
N GLY A 272 -8.58 -2.68 7.02
CA GLY A 272 -8.03 -3.93 7.52
C GLY A 272 -7.72 -4.84 6.34
N ILE A 273 -6.58 -5.51 6.37
CA ILE A 273 -6.18 -6.49 5.35
C ILE A 273 -5.54 -7.69 6.04
N ASN A 274 -5.90 -8.89 5.59
CA ASN A 274 -5.38 -10.12 6.18
C ASN A 274 -3.94 -10.45 5.71
N ASN A 275 -3.33 -11.49 6.29
CA ASN A 275 -1.99 -12.01 5.98
C ASN A 275 -0.84 -11.00 6.14
N THR A 276 -1.07 -9.89 6.84
CA THR A 276 -0.05 -8.88 7.13
C THR A 276 -0.32 -8.17 8.45
N VAL A 277 0.64 -7.40 8.92
CA VAL A 277 0.51 -6.48 10.06
C VAL A 277 0.57 -5.05 9.58
N MET A 278 -0.26 -4.17 10.17
CA MET A 278 -0.36 -2.76 9.79
C MET A 278 0.19 -1.82 10.87
N SER A 279 0.52 -2.35 12.05
CA SER A 279 1.06 -1.56 13.16
C SER A 279 2.49 -1.11 12.86
N LYS A 280 2.76 0.22 12.87
CA LYS A 280 4.09 0.80 12.68
C LYS A 280 5.14 0.17 13.60
N ARG A 281 4.78 -0.10 14.88
CA ARG A 281 5.67 -0.76 15.84
C ARG A 281 6.09 -2.15 15.38
N LYS A 282 5.14 -2.96 14.91
CA LYS A 282 5.42 -4.33 14.43
C LYS A 282 6.21 -4.32 13.14
N LEU A 283 5.88 -3.42 12.20
CA LEU A 283 6.64 -3.26 10.96
C LEU A 283 8.10 -2.86 11.24
N ARG A 284 8.32 -1.92 12.19
CA ARG A 284 9.65 -1.54 12.65
C ARG A 284 10.40 -2.71 13.26
N GLU A 285 9.75 -3.52 14.09
CA GLU A 285 10.34 -4.71 14.71
C GLU A 285 10.80 -5.74 13.68
N LEU A 286 10.04 -5.93 12.58
CA LEU A 286 10.45 -6.81 11.47
C LEU A 286 11.74 -6.32 10.80
N VAL A 287 11.87 -5.01 10.60
CA VAL A 287 13.07 -4.39 9.99
C VAL A 287 14.25 -4.43 10.95
N GLU A 288 14.10 -3.97 12.18
CA GLU A 288 15.17 -3.88 13.17
C GLU A 288 15.75 -5.25 13.55
N LYS A 289 14.91 -6.29 13.55
CA LYS A 289 15.33 -7.68 13.83
C LYS A 289 15.74 -8.46 12.57
N ASN A 290 15.80 -7.81 11.40
CA ASN A 290 16.22 -8.42 10.13
C ASN A 290 15.36 -9.62 9.68
N TYR A 291 14.07 -9.66 10.01
CA TYR A 291 13.12 -10.63 9.44
C TYR A 291 12.78 -10.31 7.98
N VAL A 292 12.94 -9.06 7.60
CA VAL A 292 12.81 -8.52 6.24
C VAL A 292 14.06 -7.70 5.90
N SER A 293 14.33 -7.48 4.62
CA SER A 293 15.53 -6.78 4.14
C SER A 293 15.53 -5.26 4.37
N GLY A 294 14.39 -4.70 4.75
CA GLY A 294 14.20 -3.26 5.00
C GLY A 294 12.74 -2.86 4.84
N TRP A 295 12.48 -1.56 4.92
CA TRP A 295 11.14 -1.01 4.74
C TRP A 295 10.58 -1.22 3.33
N ASP A 296 11.47 -1.36 2.34
CA ASP A 296 11.17 -1.62 0.94
C ASP A 296 11.15 -3.12 0.57
N ASP A 297 11.17 -4.01 1.56
CA ASP A 297 11.07 -5.46 1.30
C ASP A 297 9.73 -5.76 0.60
N PRO A 298 9.75 -6.48 -0.55
CA PRO A 298 8.53 -6.81 -1.31
C PRO A 298 7.46 -7.61 -0.56
N ARG A 299 7.74 -8.13 0.63
CA ARG A 299 6.79 -8.83 1.51
C ARG A 299 6.09 -7.89 2.49
N MET A 300 6.58 -6.63 2.59
CA MET A 300 6.02 -5.63 3.49
C MET A 300 4.78 -4.95 2.86
N PRO A 301 3.78 -4.55 3.67
CA PRO A 301 2.62 -3.81 3.18
C PRO A 301 2.90 -2.31 2.97
N THR A 302 4.15 -1.87 3.10
CA THR A 302 4.60 -0.50 2.84
C THR A 302 4.46 -0.15 1.37
N LEU A 303 4.19 1.11 1.04
CA LEU A 303 4.06 1.54 -0.35
C LEU A 303 5.36 1.36 -1.13
N CYS A 304 6.51 1.66 -0.52
CA CYS A 304 7.82 1.40 -1.12
C CYS A 304 8.07 -0.11 -1.34
N GLY A 305 7.64 -0.98 -0.43
CA GLY A 305 7.74 -2.44 -0.60
C GLY A 305 6.82 -2.96 -1.70
N LEU A 306 5.58 -2.50 -1.74
CA LEU A 306 4.63 -2.84 -2.81
C LEU A 306 5.13 -2.35 -4.17
N ARG A 307 5.65 -1.12 -4.26
CA ARG A 307 6.26 -0.57 -5.48
C ARG A 307 7.43 -1.42 -5.96
N ARG A 308 8.34 -1.82 -5.07
CA ARG A 308 9.47 -2.69 -5.38
C ARG A 308 9.03 -4.09 -5.83
N ARG A 309 7.91 -4.59 -5.29
CA ARG A 309 7.28 -5.86 -5.74
C ARG A 309 6.64 -5.73 -7.13
N GLY A 310 6.44 -4.52 -7.64
CA GLY A 310 5.86 -4.26 -8.95
C GLY A 310 4.36 -3.92 -8.93
N TYR A 311 3.83 -3.49 -7.78
CA TYR A 311 2.50 -2.88 -7.75
C TYR A 311 2.53 -1.54 -8.49
N THR A 312 1.44 -1.24 -9.17
CA THR A 312 1.29 -0.01 -9.94
C THR A 312 0.37 0.98 -9.21
N PRO A 313 0.54 2.28 -9.44
CA PRO A 313 -0.40 3.28 -8.92
C PRO A 313 -1.86 2.96 -9.30
N LYS A 314 -2.08 2.55 -10.56
CA LYS A 314 -3.42 2.19 -11.07
C LYS A 314 -4.02 1.01 -10.30
N SER A 315 -3.24 -0.04 -10.01
CA SER A 315 -3.73 -1.19 -9.23
C SER A 315 -4.10 -0.83 -7.80
N ILE A 316 -3.31 0.02 -7.13
CA ILE A 316 -3.59 0.50 -5.77
C ILE A 316 -4.83 1.40 -5.75
N ARG A 317 -4.95 2.34 -6.69
CA ARG A 317 -6.14 3.21 -6.81
C ARG A 317 -7.40 2.39 -7.11
N SER A 318 -7.33 1.45 -8.04
CA SER A 318 -8.43 0.53 -8.36
C SER A 318 -8.85 -0.30 -7.15
N PHE A 319 -7.89 -0.84 -6.38
CA PHE A 319 -8.17 -1.56 -5.15
C PHE A 319 -8.92 -0.68 -4.14
N THR A 320 -8.45 0.54 -3.88
CA THR A 320 -9.09 1.45 -2.92
C THR A 320 -10.47 1.90 -3.37
N GLU A 321 -10.67 2.11 -4.66
CA GLU A 321 -11.97 2.45 -5.24
C GLU A 321 -12.98 1.31 -5.10
N GLN A 322 -12.58 0.08 -5.42
CA GLN A 322 -13.47 -1.08 -5.39
C GLN A 322 -13.87 -1.49 -3.97
N ILE A 323 -12.99 -1.34 -2.96
CA ILE A 323 -13.36 -1.57 -1.55
C ILE A 323 -14.29 -0.48 -1.02
N GLY A 324 -14.28 0.70 -1.65
CA GLY A 324 -15.16 1.81 -1.31
C GLY A 324 -14.93 2.44 0.05
N VAL A 325 -15.85 3.32 0.44
CA VAL A 325 -15.82 4.07 1.71
C VAL A 325 -16.99 3.65 2.59
N SER A 326 -16.71 3.21 3.81
CA SER A 326 -17.69 2.70 4.78
C SER A 326 -17.48 3.33 6.14
N LYS A 327 -18.50 3.29 7.00
CA LYS A 327 -18.42 3.58 8.44
C LYS A 327 -18.27 2.31 9.30
N VAL A 328 -18.07 1.15 8.68
CA VAL A 328 -17.90 -0.13 9.39
C VAL A 328 -16.53 -0.67 9.05
N ASN A 329 -15.72 -0.94 10.07
CA ASN A 329 -14.43 -1.59 9.89
C ASN A 329 -14.62 -3.00 9.31
N SER A 330 -13.88 -3.32 8.27
CA SER A 330 -13.87 -4.63 7.61
C SER A 330 -12.44 -5.06 7.31
N ILE A 331 -12.24 -6.36 7.21
CA ILE A 331 -10.97 -6.94 6.78
C ILE A 331 -11.14 -7.38 5.33
N VAL A 332 -10.27 -6.89 4.47
CA VAL A 332 -10.22 -7.24 3.04
C VAL A 332 -9.19 -8.36 2.85
N GLU A 333 -9.48 -9.30 1.99
CA GLU A 333 -8.53 -10.35 1.65
C GLU A 333 -7.34 -9.80 0.84
N TYR A 334 -6.12 -10.16 1.22
CA TYR A 334 -4.90 -9.78 0.48
C TYR A 334 -4.96 -10.20 -1.00
N GLY A 335 -5.60 -11.35 -1.26
CA GLY A 335 -5.85 -11.84 -2.61
C GLY A 335 -6.62 -10.86 -3.51
N PHE A 336 -7.46 -9.99 -2.93
CA PHE A 336 -8.16 -8.96 -3.69
C PHE A 336 -7.21 -7.82 -4.15
N LEU A 337 -6.24 -7.45 -3.33
CA LEU A 337 -5.18 -6.52 -3.73
C LEU A 337 -4.35 -7.11 -4.88
N GLU A 338 -4.01 -8.41 -4.81
CA GLU A 338 -3.32 -9.12 -5.89
C GLU A 338 -4.18 -9.24 -7.15
N HIS A 339 -5.50 -9.40 -7.01
CA HIS A 339 -6.44 -9.41 -8.15
C HIS A 339 -6.41 -8.09 -8.92
N CYS A 340 -6.49 -6.96 -8.23
CA CYS A 340 -6.40 -5.63 -8.86
C CYS A 340 -5.07 -5.42 -9.59
N LEU A 341 -3.96 -5.92 -9.02
CA LEU A 341 -2.66 -5.88 -9.69
C LEU A 341 -2.64 -6.75 -10.94
N ARG A 342 -3.19 -7.97 -10.84
CA ARG A 342 -3.23 -8.93 -11.95
C ARG A 342 -4.02 -8.39 -13.14
N ASP A 343 -5.16 -7.73 -12.87
CA ASP A 343 -5.99 -7.11 -13.90
C ASP A 343 -5.21 -6.00 -14.63
N ASP A 344 -4.55 -5.11 -13.90
CA ASP A 344 -3.75 -4.05 -14.50
C ASP A 344 -2.57 -4.60 -15.32
N LEU A 345 -1.83 -5.56 -14.78
CA LEU A 345 -0.67 -6.15 -15.46
C LEU A 345 -1.08 -7.03 -16.66
N ASN A 346 -2.26 -7.67 -16.59
CA ASN A 346 -2.77 -8.41 -17.74
C ASN A 346 -3.02 -7.52 -18.96
N GLU A 347 -3.45 -6.31 -18.73
CA GLU A 347 -3.67 -5.33 -19.79
C GLU A 347 -2.36 -4.69 -20.26
N ASN A 348 -1.49 -4.29 -19.32
CA ASN A 348 -0.40 -3.35 -19.59
C ASN A 348 1.01 -3.99 -19.65
N ALA A 349 1.25 -5.16 -19.04
CA ALA A 349 2.57 -5.76 -19.01
C ALA A 349 2.95 -6.41 -20.36
N LYS A 350 4.15 -6.16 -20.84
CA LYS A 350 4.70 -6.87 -21.99
C LYS A 350 4.89 -8.35 -21.66
N ARG A 351 4.73 -9.21 -22.69
CA ARG A 351 4.97 -10.66 -22.57
C ARG A 351 6.42 -10.96 -22.86
N ALA A 352 7.02 -11.87 -22.11
CA ALA A 352 8.37 -12.39 -22.35
C ALA A 352 8.42 -13.87 -21.97
N MET A 353 9.39 -14.59 -22.49
CA MET A 353 9.68 -15.95 -22.06
C MET A 353 10.87 -15.95 -21.11
N CYS A 354 10.70 -16.58 -19.97
CA CYS A 354 11.75 -16.82 -18.98
C CYS A 354 11.54 -18.22 -18.40
N VAL A 355 12.59 -19.00 -18.35
CA VAL A 355 12.60 -20.36 -17.82
C VAL A 355 13.23 -20.33 -16.43
N LEU A 356 12.46 -20.68 -15.42
CA LEU A 356 12.89 -20.59 -14.02
C LEU A 356 13.72 -21.80 -13.58
N HIS A 357 13.33 -22.99 -14.02
CA HIS A 357 14.03 -24.25 -13.74
C HIS A 357 14.49 -24.89 -15.07
N PRO A 358 15.59 -24.38 -15.66
CA PRO A 358 15.97 -24.74 -17.03
C PRO A 358 16.51 -26.14 -17.14
N ILE A 359 15.95 -26.91 -18.08
CA ILE A 359 16.60 -28.11 -18.66
C ILE A 359 16.80 -27.88 -20.16
N LYS A 360 17.85 -28.50 -20.71
CA LYS A 360 18.17 -28.35 -22.12
C LYS A 360 17.25 -29.22 -22.98
N LEU A 361 16.68 -28.63 -24.05
CA LEU A 361 15.96 -29.30 -25.12
C LEU A 361 16.82 -29.26 -26.39
N VAL A 362 17.20 -30.40 -26.93
CA VAL A 362 17.99 -30.53 -28.17
C VAL A 362 17.08 -30.99 -29.30
N ILE A 363 16.96 -30.18 -30.36
CA ILE A 363 16.19 -30.53 -31.56
C ILE A 363 17.10 -31.27 -32.53
N THR A 364 17.03 -32.60 -32.52
CA THR A 364 18.02 -33.48 -33.13
C THR A 364 18.09 -33.37 -34.66
N ASN A 365 16.98 -33.10 -35.33
CA ASN A 365 16.88 -32.89 -36.77
C ASN A 365 16.99 -31.44 -37.23
N TYR A 366 17.27 -30.47 -36.31
CA TYR A 366 17.50 -29.08 -36.67
C TYR A 366 18.98 -28.87 -37.06
N PRO A 367 19.28 -28.17 -38.20
CA PRO A 367 20.66 -27.96 -38.64
C PRO A 367 21.52 -27.25 -37.60
N GLU A 368 22.75 -27.73 -37.36
CA GLU A 368 23.62 -27.25 -36.27
C GLU A 368 23.94 -25.75 -36.32
N CYS A 369 24.14 -25.19 -37.49
CA CYS A 369 24.51 -23.78 -37.66
C CYS A 369 23.32 -22.88 -38.02
N LYS A 370 22.09 -23.41 -38.02
CA LYS A 370 20.92 -22.64 -38.41
C LYS A 370 20.38 -21.88 -37.19
N VAL A 371 20.22 -20.58 -37.37
CA VAL A 371 19.48 -19.68 -36.42
C VAL A 371 18.38 -19.00 -37.22
N GLU A 372 17.17 -19.06 -36.71
CA GLU A 372 16.01 -18.38 -37.29
C GLU A 372 15.50 -17.29 -36.34
N GLU A 373 14.93 -16.25 -36.91
CA GLU A 373 14.27 -15.19 -36.19
C GLU A 373 12.76 -15.30 -36.33
N PHE A 374 12.06 -15.03 -35.20
CA PHE A 374 10.62 -15.01 -35.11
C PHE A 374 10.15 -13.70 -34.50
N GLU A 375 9.19 -13.07 -35.17
CA GLU A 375 8.49 -11.91 -34.63
C GLU A 375 7.41 -12.38 -33.67
N VAL A 376 7.43 -11.88 -32.43
CA VAL A 376 6.50 -12.22 -31.35
C VAL A 376 5.88 -10.96 -30.80
N GLU A 377 4.56 -10.96 -30.66
CA GLU A 377 3.83 -9.82 -30.07
C GLU A 377 4.28 -9.52 -28.64
N ASN A 378 4.53 -8.25 -28.35
CA ASN A 378 4.88 -7.80 -27.00
C ASN A 378 3.68 -7.87 -26.05
N ASN A 379 2.48 -7.54 -26.52
CA ASN A 379 1.26 -7.67 -25.75
C ASN A 379 0.05 -7.89 -26.68
N PRO A 380 -0.61 -9.06 -26.63
CA PRO A 380 -1.75 -9.35 -27.50
C PRO A 380 -2.97 -8.47 -27.22
N ASN A 381 -3.07 -7.85 -26.01
CA ASN A 381 -4.13 -6.91 -25.66
C ASN A 381 -3.83 -5.48 -26.13
N ARG A 382 -2.59 -5.22 -26.55
CA ARG A 382 -2.10 -3.89 -26.95
C ARG A 382 -1.22 -4.01 -28.20
N PRO A 383 -1.83 -4.12 -29.39
CA PRO A 383 -1.08 -4.21 -30.65
C PRO A 383 -0.12 -3.04 -30.88
N GLU A 384 -0.42 -1.87 -30.29
CA GLU A 384 0.45 -0.68 -30.33
C GLU A 384 1.81 -0.88 -29.65
N ASP A 385 1.94 -1.84 -28.74
CA ASP A 385 3.23 -2.21 -28.12
C ASP A 385 4.19 -2.89 -29.10
N GLY A 386 3.69 -3.26 -30.30
CA GLY A 386 4.47 -3.85 -31.38
C GLY A 386 4.94 -5.27 -31.12
N THR A 387 5.99 -5.65 -31.83
CA THR A 387 6.60 -6.98 -31.76
C THR A 387 8.04 -6.91 -31.24
N ARG A 388 8.59 -8.07 -30.92
CA ARG A 388 10.02 -8.29 -30.65
C ARG A 388 10.51 -9.50 -31.40
N THR A 389 11.79 -9.52 -31.72
CA THR A 389 12.45 -10.65 -32.36
C THR A 389 13.00 -11.62 -31.32
N VAL A 390 12.67 -12.89 -31.44
CA VAL A 390 13.29 -13.99 -30.69
C VAL A 390 14.03 -14.93 -31.64
N THR A 391 15.21 -15.37 -31.24
CA THR A 391 15.99 -16.36 -32.02
C THR A 391 15.59 -17.79 -31.66
N PHE A 392 15.71 -18.70 -32.61
CA PHE A 392 15.53 -20.12 -32.42
C PHE A 392 16.67 -20.87 -33.04
N SER A 393 17.32 -21.74 -32.28
CA SER A 393 18.41 -22.59 -32.72
C SER A 393 18.17 -24.07 -32.33
N ARG A 394 19.15 -24.91 -32.56
CA ARG A 394 19.08 -26.35 -32.26
C ARG A 394 18.89 -26.65 -30.77
N GLU A 395 19.39 -25.81 -29.88
CA GLU A 395 19.34 -25.99 -28.46
C GLU A 395 18.49 -24.89 -27.82
N CYS A 396 17.56 -25.29 -26.97
CA CYS A 396 16.71 -24.40 -26.20
C CYS A 396 16.71 -24.80 -24.72
N PHE A 397 16.33 -23.87 -23.83
CA PHE A 397 15.94 -24.19 -22.48
C PHE A 397 14.41 -24.21 -22.34
N ILE A 398 13.89 -25.20 -21.59
CA ILE A 398 12.49 -25.34 -21.22
C ILE A 398 12.38 -25.55 -19.70
N GLU A 399 11.19 -25.37 -19.12
CA GLU A 399 10.97 -25.74 -17.73
C GLU A 399 11.16 -27.23 -17.50
N ALA A 400 11.84 -27.61 -16.42
CA ALA A 400 11.98 -28.98 -15.98
C ALA A 400 10.61 -29.69 -15.87
N ASP A 401 9.60 -28.98 -15.34
CA ASP A 401 8.23 -29.48 -15.20
C ASP A 401 7.49 -29.66 -16.54
N ASP A 402 8.01 -29.13 -17.62
CA ASP A 402 7.45 -29.33 -18.97
C ASP A 402 7.86 -30.68 -19.61
N PHE A 403 8.71 -31.45 -18.94
CA PHE A 403 9.08 -32.80 -19.36
C PHE A 403 8.78 -33.84 -18.27
N MET A 404 8.31 -35.00 -18.67
CA MET A 404 8.11 -36.17 -17.81
C MET A 404 8.34 -37.44 -18.63
N GLU A 405 9.28 -38.30 -18.19
CA GLU A 405 9.57 -39.54 -18.92
C GLU A 405 8.40 -40.54 -18.88
N GLU A 406 7.80 -40.69 -17.70
CA GLU A 406 6.59 -41.49 -17.46
C GLU A 406 5.42 -40.54 -17.10
N PRO A 407 4.57 -40.16 -18.08
CA PRO A 407 3.57 -39.14 -17.86
C PRO A 407 2.41 -39.64 -16.98
N ILE A 408 1.99 -38.80 -16.04
CA ILE A 408 0.79 -39.02 -15.28
C ILE A 408 -0.47 -38.79 -16.16
N LYS A 409 -1.61 -39.32 -15.72
CA LYS A 409 -2.89 -39.18 -16.43
C LYS A 409 -3.22 -37.70 -16.69
N LYS A 410 -3.54 -37.39 -17.96
CA LYS A 410 -3.86 -36.03 -18.45
C LYS A 410 -2.66 -35.05 -18.54
N TYR A 411 -1.42 -35.53 -18.45
CA TYR A 411 -0.26 -34.69 -18.71
C TYR A 411 -0.22 -34.32 -20.20
N GLN A 412 -0.16 -33.02 -20.49
CA GLN A 412 -0.26 -32.49 -21.87
C GLN A 412 1.01 -31.70 -22.26
N ARG A 413 2.16 -32.14 -21.77
CA ARG A 413 3.46 -31.54 -22.05
C ARG A 413 4.38 -32.57 -22.67
N LEU A 414 5.71 -32.36 -22.73
CA LEU A 414 6.66 -33.25 -23.35
C LEU A 414 6.81 -34.58 -22.59
N TYR A 415 6.72 -35.67 -23.30
CA TYR A 415 7.13 -37.03 -22.90
C TYR A 415 7.48 -37.85 -24.15
N PRO A 416 8.23 -38.94 -24.06
CA PRO A 416 8.63 -39.73 -25.22
C PRO A 416 7.44 -40.11 -26.11
N GLY A 417 7.51 -39.70 -27.38
CA GLY A 417 6.47 -39.93 -28.39
C GLY A 417 5.36 -38.88 -28.48
N ASN A 418 5.29 -37.90 -27.54
CA ASN A 418 4.29 -36.85 -27.58
C ASN A 418 4.79 -35.57 -28.31
N GLU A 419 3.83 -34.83 -28.86
CA GLU A 419 4.05 -33.56 -29.53
C GLU A 419 3.58 -32.38 -28.64
N VAL A 420 4.35 -31.30 -28.67
CA VAL A 420 3.95 -30.01 -28.10
C VAL A 420 4.32 -28.86 -29.04
N ARG A 421 3.65 -27.74 -28.86
CA ARG A 421 4.00 -26.49 -29.53
C ARG A 421 5.02 -25.73 -28.70
N LEU A 422 6.18 -25.43 -29.24
CA LEU A 422 7.06 -24.39 -28.75
C LEU A 422 6.42 -23.04 -29.10
N LYS A 423 6.13 -22.23 -28.10
CA LYS A 423 5.38 -20.97 -28.28
C LYS A 423 5.95 -20.13 -29.43
N SER A 424 5.08 -19.78 -30.38
CA SER A 424 5.35 -18.92 -31.54
C SER A 424 6.35 -19.50 -32.59
N THR A 425 6.84 -20.74 -32.46
CA THR A 425 7.83 -21.31 -33.38
C THR A 425 7.35 -22.61 -34.04
N TYR A 426 7.72 -23.76 -33.54
CA TYR A 426 7.47 -25.06 -34.17
C TYR A 426 6.71 -26.01 -33.23
N ILE A 427 6.16 -27.07 -33.84
CA ILE A 427 5.74 -28.25 -33.11
C ILE A 427 6.92 -29.20 -33.05
N VAL A 428 7.17 -29.77 -31.89
CA VAL A 428 8.24 -30.71 -31.63
C VAL A 428 7.70 -31.99 -31.01
N LYS A 429 8.26 -33.14 -31.42
CA LYS A 429 7.94 -34.46 -30.89
C LYS A 429 9.12 -34.99 -30.08
N CYS A 430 8.86 -35.31 -28.80
CA CYS A 430 9.89 -35.86 -27.93
C CYS A 430 10.33 -37.26 -28.37
N THR A 431 11.64 -37.48 -28.45
CA THR A 431 12.24 -38.75 -28.80
C THR A 431 12.91 -39.47 -27.62
N GLY A 432 13.21 -38.73 -26.53
CA GLY A 432 13.82 -39.31 -25.34
C GLY A 432 14.48 -38.25 -24.45
N CYS A 433 15.28 -38.71 -23.51
CA CYS A 433 16.04 -37.85 -22.61
C CYS A 433 17.39 -38.48 -22.23
N LYS A 434 18.29 -37.66 -21.69
CA LYS A 434 19.52 -38.07 -21.05
C LYS A 434 19.45 -37.74 -19.55
N LYS A 435 19.94 -38.67 -18.74
CA LYS A 435 20.02 -38.53 -17.30
C LYS A 435 21.48 -38.45 -16.83
N ASP A 436 21.67 -37.80 -15.71
CA ASP A 436 22.94 -37.84 -14.98
C ASP A 436 23.10 -39.15 -14.17
N GLU A 437 24.20 -39.26 -13.41
CA GLU A 437 24.49 -40.42 -12.55
C GLU A 437 23.48 -40.62 -11.43
N ASP A 438 22.81 -39.56 -11.01
CA ASP A 438 21.78 -39.55 -9.94
C ASP A 438 20.36 -39.82 -10.49
N GLY A 439 20.24 -39.97 -11.81
CA GLY A 439 18.97 -40.25 -12.49
C GLY A 439 18.12 -39.00 -12.80
N ASN A 440 18.65 -37.80 -12.60
CA ASN A 440 17.96 -36.56 -12.96
C ASN A 440 18.06 -36.32 -14.47
N VAL A 441 17.00 -35.82 -15.07
CA VAL A 441 16.97 -35.44 -16.50
C VAL A 441 17.78 -34.17 -16.70
N VAL A 442 18.82 -34.24 -17.54
CA VAL A 442 19.69 -33.09 -17.86
C VAL A 442 19.51 -32.59 -19.30
N GLU A 443 19.08 -33.46 -20.22
CA GLU A 443 18.75 -33.08 -21.60
C GLU A 443 17.51 -33.83 -22.05
N VAL A 444 16.68 -33.15 -22.84
CA VAL A 444 15.53 -33.74 -23.55
C VAL A 444 15.79 -33.67 -25.04
N TYR A 445 15.46 -34.72 -25.77
CA TYR A 445 15.64 -34.80 -27.21
C TYR A 445 14.28 -34.74 -27.91
N ALA A 446 14.21 -33.95 -28.98
CA ALA A 446 13.00 -33.86 -29.80
C ALA A 446 13.36 -33.66 -31.28
N GLU A 447 12.40 -33.95 -32.15
CA GLU A 447 12.42 -33.61 -33.56
C GLU A 447 11.37 -32.55 -33.86
N TYR A 448 11.74 -31.52 -34.64
CA TYR A 448 10.78 -30.49 -35.06
C TYR A 448 10.14 -30.86 -36.40
N ASP A 449 8.91 -30.39 -36.61
CA ASP A 449 8.20 -30.46 -37.87
C ASP A 449 8.38 -29.13 -38.62
N PRO A 450 9.17 -29.10 -39.72
CA PRO A 450 9.50 -27.89 -40.47
C PRO A 450 8.27 -27.18 -41.06
N GLU A 451 7.19 -27.92 -41.34
CA GLU A 451 5.97 -27.38 -41.95
C GLU A 451 5.10 -26.62 -40.94
N THR A 452 5.44 -26.70 -39.66
CA THR A 452 4.67 -26.07 -38.56
C THR A 452 5.22 -24.71 -38.11
N ARG A 453 5.99 -24.03 -38.97
CA ARG A 453 6.53 -22.69 -38.65
C ARG A 453 5.44 -21.73 -38.23
N GLY A 454 5.61 -21.07 -37.07
CA GLY A 454 4.59 -20.26 -36.41
C GLY A 454 3.62 -21.05 -35.50
N GLY A 455 3.83 -22.39 -35.37
CA GLY A 455 3.09 -23.26 -34.46
C GLY A 455 1.75 -23.78 -34.99
N ASN A 456 1.45 -23.61 -36.26
CA ASN A 456 0.23 -24.15 -36.89
C ASN A 456 0.49 -25.55 -37.46
N THR A 457 -0.56 -26.38 -37.54
CA THR A 457 -0.51 -27.71 -38.14
C THR A 457 -1.18 -27.67 -39.53
N PRO A 458 -0.44 -27.71 -40.64
CA PRO A 458 -1.01 -27.69 -42.01
C PRO A 458 -1.95 -28.87 -42.30
N ASP A 459 -1.70 -30.01 -41.67
CA ASP A 459 -2.51 -31.23 -41.76
C ASP A 459 -3.75 -31.24 -40.85
N GLY A 460 -3.95 -30.16 -40.03
CA GLY A 460 -5.12 -30.00 -39.13
C GLY A 460 -5.10 -30.92 -37.90
N ARG A 461 -3.97 -31.62 -37.61
CA ARG A 461 -3.86 -32.44 -36.39
C ARG A 461 -3.89 -31.56 -35.14
N LYS A 462 -4.51 -32.05 -34.06
CA LYS A 462 -4.62 -31.31 -32.78
C LYS A 462 -3.39 -31.59 -31.91
N VAL A 463 -2.52 -30.64 -31.77
CA VAL A 463 -1.45 -30.64 -30.78
C VAL A 463 -1.91 -29.99 -29.51
N ARG A 464 -1.95 -30.76 -28.42
CA ARG A 464 -2.36 -30.32 -27.09
C ARG A 464 -1.12 -29.91 -26.30
N GLY A 465 -1.08 -28.76 -25.75
CA GLY A 465 0.04 -28.26 -24.97
C GLY A 465 0.92 -27.32 -25.79
N THR A 466 1.15 -26.18 -25.15
CA THR A 466 2.11 -25.18 -25.61
C THR A 466 3.04 -24.90 -24.43
N ILE A 467 4.34 -24.97 -24.67
CA ILE A 467 5.36 -24.64 -23.68
C ILE A 467 6.14 -23.42 -24.13
N HIS A 468 6.63 -22.66 -23.16
CA HIS A 468 7.57 -21.55 -23.41
C HIS A 468 8.99 -22.08 -23.37
N TRP A 469 9.89 -21.32 -23.94
CA TRP A 469 11.28 -21.74 -24.17
C TRP A 469 12.15 -20.50 -24.36
N VAL A 470 13.47 -20.64 -24.25
CA VAL A 470 14.45 -19.63 -24.66
C VAL A 470 15.58 -20.31 -25.45
N ASP A 471 16.15 -19.58 -26.42
CA ASP A 471 17.28 -20.05 -27.20
C ASP A 471 18.52 -20.21 -26.32
N ALA A 472 19.10 -21.38 -26.20
CA ALA A 472 20.25 -21.64 -25.35
C ALA A 472 21.51 -20.87 -25.77
N ASN A 473 21.61 -20.51 -27.06
CA ASN A 473 22.75 -19.79 -27.62
C ASN A 473 22.56 -18.26 -27.59
N ASN A 474 21.35 -17.77 -27.29
CA ASN A 474 21.02 -16.34 -27.26
C ASN A 474 19.99 -16.04 -26.18
N CYS A 475 20.37 -16.22 -24.91
CA CYS A 475 19.57 -15.92 -23.74
C CYS A 475 20.39 -15.11 -22.73
N ALA A 476 19.70 -14.54 -21.76
CA ALA A 476 20.27 -13.85 -20.60
C ALA A 476 20.12 -14.71 -19.34
N ASP A 477 21.12 -14.65 -18.46
CA ASP A 477 20.99 -15.18 -17.11
C ASP A 477 20.20 -14.21 -16.22
N ALA A 478 19.35 -14.74 -15.34
CA ALA A 478 18.57 -13.94 -14.43
C ALA A 478 18.44 -14.60 -13.07
N GLU A 479 18.34 -13.76 -12.03
CA GLU A 479 17.84 -14.12 -10.72
C GLU A 479 16.35 -13.81 -10.66
N VAL A 480 15.55 -14.73 -10.15
CA VAL A 480 14.10 -14.56 -9.98
C VAL A 480 13.74 -14.78 -8.52
N ARG A 481 13.05 -13.83 -7.95
CA ARG A 481 12.59 -13.87 -6.55
C ARG A 481 11.08 -14.15 -6.51
N LEU A 482 10.72 -15.25 -5.87
CA LEU A 482 9.34 -15.67 -5.68
C LEU A 482 8.90 -15.33 -4.26
N TYR A 483 7.90 -14.47 -4.13
CA TYR A 483 7.38 -14.04 -2.85
C TYR A 483 6.05 -14.74 -2.53
N ASP A 484 5.89 -15.14 -1.28
CA ASP A 484 4.65 -15.62 -0.69
C ASP A 484 4.26 -14.71 0.50
N ASN A 485 3.13 -14.99 1.14
CA ASN A 485 2.69 -14.27 2.32
C ASN A 485 3.76 -14.32 3.42
N LEU A 486 4.03 -13.16 4.04
CA LEU A 486 5.00 -13.06 5.14
C LEU A 486 4.55 -13.83 6.39
N PHE A 487 3.24 -14.04 6.55
CA PHE A 487 2.66 -14.76 7.69
C PHE A 487 1.88 -15.98 7.23
N THR A 488 1.92 -17.03 8.04
CA THR A 488 1.25 -18.31 7.79
C THR A 488 -0.24 -18.31 8.18
N VAL A 489 -0.70 -17.25 8.85
CA VAL A 489 -2.09 -17.11 9.33
C VAL A 489 -2.71 -15.83 8.79
N PRO A 490 -4.04 -15.81 8.58
CA PRO A 490 -4.72 -14.62 8.07
C PRO A 490 -4.65 -13.42 9.00
N ASP A 491 -4.66 -13.63 10.30
CA ASP A 491 -4.63 -12.56 11.31
C ASP A 491 -3.51 -12.81 12.33
N PRO A 492 -2.29 -12.32 12.03
CA PRO A 492 -1.14 -12.51 12.95
C PRO A 492 -1.21 -11.58 14.17
N ASP A 493 -2.15 -10.63 14.21
CA ASP A 493 -2.28 -9.64 15.29
C ASP A 493 -3.20 -10.11 16.42
N THR A 494 -3.97 -11.18 16.23
CA THR A 494 -4.93 -11.69 17.22
C THR A 494 -4.40 -12.89 17.97
N GLY A 495 -4.85 -13.01 19.23
CA GLY A 495 -4.50 -14.11 20.13
C GLY A 495 -3.37 -13.81 21.10
N ASP A 496 -3.03 -14.80 21.93
CA ASP A 496 -2.03 -14.68 23.01
C ASP A 496 -0.58 -14.90 22.56
N ARG A 497 -0.36 -15.26 21.28
CA ARG A 497 0.97 -15.54 20.73
C ARG A 497 1.61 -14.27 20.17
N ASN A 498 2.94 -14.27 20.16
CA ASN A 498 3.68 -13.23 19.47
C ASN A 498 3.46 -13.35 17.95
N PHE A 499 3.18 -12.23 17.26
CA PHE A 499 2.99 -12.21 15.80
C PHE A 499 4.19 -12.79 15.03
N LEU A 500 5.41 -12.72 15.61
CA LEU A 500 6.61 -13.30 15.04
C LEU A 500 6.59 -14.83 14.95
N ASP A 501 5.79 -15.50 15.79
CA ASP A 501 5.65 -16.95 15.76
C ASP A 501 4.92 -17.45 14.50
N TYR A 502 4.25 -16.55 13.80
CA TYR A 502 3.52 -16.82 12.57
C TYR A 502 4.28 -16.46 11.29
N LEU A 503 5.55 -16.08 11.40
CA LEU A 503 6.36 -15.79 10.21
C LEU A 503 6.48 -17.04 9.32
N ASN A 504 6.32 -16.83 8.01
CA ASN A 504 6.47 -17.87 7.01
C ASN A 504 7.96 -17.98 6.60
N PRO A 505 8.66 -19.06 6.96
CA PRO A 505 10.07 -19.24 6.61
C PRO A 505 10.28 -19.37 5.09
N ASN A 506 9.23 -19.73 4.34
CA ASN A 506 9.25 -19.91 2.89
C ASN A 506 8.65 -18.70 2.14
N SER A 507 8.57 -17.54 2.81
CA SER A 507 7.99 -16.32 2.20
C SER A 507 8.82 -15.72 1.07
N LEU A 508 10.05 -16.17 0.88
CA LEU A 508 10.96 -15.79 -0.20
C LEU A 508 11.74 -17.01 -0.68
N GLU A 509 11.65 -17.30 -1.97
CA GLU A 509 12.50 -18.24 -2.70
C GLU A 509 13.29 -17.47 -3.75
N VAL A 510 14.62 -17.66 -3.76
CA VAL A 510 15.53 -17.02 -4.71
C VAL A 510 16.02 -18.09 -5.68
N LEU A 511 15.66 -17.93 -6.94
CA LEU A 511 16.08 -18.81 -8.04
C LEU A 511 17.23 -18.14 -8.81
N THR A 512 18.37 -18.79 -8.85
CA THR A 512 19.54 -18.34 -9.61
C THR A 512 19.70 -19.20 -10.86
N GLY A 513 20.28 -18.62 -11.93
CA GLY A 513 20.51 -19.33 -13.19
C GLY A 513 19.26 -19.54 -14.04
N CYS A 514 18.17 -18.80 -13.79
CA CYS A 514 17.04 -18.72 -14.69
C CYS A 514 17.49 -18.22 -16.07
N LYS A 515 16.81 -18.66 -17.13
CA LYS A 515 17.15 -18.28 -18.51
C LYS A 515 16.03 -17.41 -19.08
N ALA A 516 16.37 -16.19 -19.45
CA ALA A 516 15.44 -15.18 -19.96
C ALA A 516 15.70 -14.88 -21.44
N GLU A 517 14.71 -14.41 -22.18
CA GLU A 517 14.90 -13.88 -23.53
C GLU A 517 15.98 -12.79 -23.52
N LYS A 518 16.83 -12.77 -24.54
CA LYS A 518 17.97 -11.83 -24.67
C LYS A 518 17.57 -10.35 -24.55
N ASN A 519 16.41 -9.97 -25.07
CA ASN A 519 15.91 -8.60 -25.01
C ASN A 519 15.63 -8.10 -23.59
N LEU A 520 15.52 -8.99 -22.60
CA LEU A 520 15.36 -8.61 -21.19
C LEU A 520 16.63 -8.04 -20.57
N GLU A 521 17.81 -8.18 -21.21
CA GLU A 521 19.05 -7.51 -20.75
C GLU A 521 18.96 -5.97 -20.73
N THR A 522 18.08 -5.42 -21.55
CA THR A 522 17.84 -3.97 -21.59
C THR A 522 16.68 -3.52 -20.71
N ALA A 523 16.08 -4.45 -19.94
CA ALA A 523 14.98 -4.12 -19.05
C ALA A 523 15.47 -3.29 -17.86
N VAL A 524 14.73 -2.24 -17.54
CA VAL A 524 15.04 -1.33 -16.44
C VAL A 524 13.86 -1.21 -15.48
N ALA A 525 14.15 -1.01 -14.20
CA ALA A 525 13.10 -0.77 -13.22
C ALA A 525 12.33 0.53 -13.52
N PRO A 526 11.00 0.56 -13.32
CA PRO A 526 10.12 -0.47 -12.77
C PRO A 526 9.36 -1.29 -13.84
N GLN A 527 10.00 -1.61 -14.96
CA GLN A 527 9.33 -2.36 -16.03
C GLN A 527 8.79 -3.70 -15.54
N SER A 528 7.54 -3.99 -15.92
CA SER A 528 6.85 -5.23 -15.59
C SER A 528 6.63 -6.09 -16.82
N PHE A 529 6.76 -7.40 -16.64
CA PHE A 529 6.59 -8.41 -17.69
C PHE A 529 5.68 -9.54 -17.23
N GLN A 530 4.87 -10.07 -18.12
CA GLN A 530 4.32 -11.39 -17.92
C GLN A 530 5.33 -12.43 -18.40
N PHE A 531 5.94 -13.19 -17.50
CA PHE A 531 6.65 -14.40 -17.89
C PHE A 531 5.60 -15.45 -18.26
N MET A 532 5.61 -15.77 -19.54
CA MET A 532 4.56 -16.57 -20.18
C MET A 532 4.31 -17.87 -19.42
N ARG A 533 3.03 -18.12 -19.06
CA ARG A 533 2.56 -19.29 -18.30
C ARG A 533 2.96 -19.33 -16.81
N ILE A 534 3.76 -18.38 -16.31
CA ILE A 534 4.32 -18.40 -14.94
C ILE A 534 3.63 -17.35 -14.05
N GLY A 535 3.73 -16.07 -14.42
CA GLY A 535 3.21 -14.98 -13.61
C GLY A 535 3.64 -13.62 -14.14
N TYR A 536 3.46 -12.60 -13.28
CA TYR A 536 3.90 -11.24 -13.57
C TYR A 536 5.12 -10.91 -12.70
N PHE A 537 6.09 -10.26 -13.30
CA PHE A 537 7.39 -9.98 -12.71
C PHE A 537 7.79 -8.53 -12.99
N CYS A 538 8.48 -7.92 -12.04
CA CYS A 538 8.99 -6.57 -12.13
C CYS A 538 10.52 -6.59 -12.00
N VAL A 539 11.21 -5.76 -12.76
CA VAL A 539 12.65 -5.54 -12.58
C VAL A 539 12.90 -4.93 -11.21
N ASP A 540 13.77 -5.54 -10.40
CA ASP A 540 14.11 -5.01 -9.07
C ASP A 540 14.85 -3.66 -9.21
N ASN A 541 14.35 -2.62 -8.52
CA ASN A 541 14.89 -1.27 -8.64
C ASN A 541 16.17 -1.03 -7.83
N LYS A 542 16.60 -2.00 -7.03
CA LYS A 542 17.74 -1.88 -6.11
C LYS A 542 18.88 -2.80 -6.46
N ASP A 543 18.54 -4.05 -6.82
CA ASP A 543 19.51 -5.13 -6.98
C ASP A 543 19.75 -5.53 -8.44
N SER A 544 18.88 -5.09 -9.39
CA SER A 544 19.05 -5.38 -10.80
C SER A 544 20.03 -4.42 -11.47
N SER A 545 20.93 -4.96 -12.27
CA SER A 545 21.85 -4.22 -13.13
C SER A 545 21.96 -4.90 -14.51
N PRO A 546 22.56 -4.25 -15.52
CA PRO A 546 22.79 -4.91 -16.82
C PRO A 546 23.62 -6.20 -16.74
N GLU A 547 24.49 -6.32 -15.75
CA GLU A 547 25.34 -7.50 -15.53
C GLU A 547 24.68 -8.54 -14.62
N HIS A 548 23.62 -8.17 -13.90
CA HIS A 548 22.90 -9.02 -12.98
C HIS A 548 21.41 -8.69 -12.99
N LEU A 549 20.67 -9.35 -13.84
CA LEU A 549 19.22 -9.15 -13.94
C LEU A 549 18.51 -9.78 -12.75
N VAL A 550 17.70 -9.00 -12.05
CA VAL A 550 16.89 -9.44 -10.92
C VAL A 550 15.43 -9.10 -11.17
N PHE A 551 14.56 -10.11 -11.10
CA PHE A 551 13.12 -9.96 -11.26
C PHE A 551 12.38 -10.40 -10.00
N ASN A 552 11.49 -9.54 -9.50
CA ASN A 552 10.59 -9.82 -8.40
C ASN A 552 9.24 -10.32 -8.95
N ARG A 553 8.74 -11.46 -8.48
CA ARG A 553 7.38 -11.88 -8.79
C ARG A 553 6.37 -10.94 -8.12
N SER A 554 5.68 -10.16 -8.94
CA SER A 554 4.63 -9.27 -8.48
C SER A 554 3.40 -10.06 -8.04
N VAL A 555 2.90 -10.95 -8.92
CA VAL A 555 1.74 -11.80 -8.66
C VAL A 555 1.75 -13.04 -9.56
N SER A 556 1.17 -14.15 -9.09
CA SER A 556 1.01 -15.37 -9.88
C SER A 556 0.00 -15.16 -11.02
N LEU A 557 0.09 -16.00 -12.06
CA LEU A 557 -0.83 -15.96 -13.20
C LEU A 557 -2.25 -16.39 -12.82
N LYS A 558 -2.38 -17.34 -11.88
CA LYS A 558 -3.69 -17.83 -11.43
C LYS A 558 -4.24 -16.92 -10.35
N ASP A 559 -5.49 -16.51 -10.53
CA ASP A 559 -6.22 -15.80 -9.51
C ASP A 559 -6.61 -16.76 -8.38
N GLY A 560 -6.16 -16.46 -7.16
CA GLY A 560 -6.55 -17.17 -5.94
C GLY A 560 -7.82 -16.60 -5.32
N PHE A 561 -8.24 -15.40 -5.74
CA PHE A 561 -9.44 -14.74 -5.24
C PHE A 561 -10.68 -15.36 -5.90
N LYS A 562 -11.60 -15.85 -5.09
CA LYS A 562 -12.92 -16.30 -5.53
C LYS A 562 -13.93 -15.18 -5.22
N LYS A 563 -14.52 -14.61 -6.28
CA LYS A 563 -15.63 -13.65 -6.14
C LYS A 563 -16.82 -14.27 -5.42
#